data_d038204e17e8ee907134cc25666c3dff
#
_entry.id   d038204e17e8ee907134cc25666c3dff
#
_cell.length_a   1.000
_cell.length_b   1.000
_cell.length_c   1.000
_cell.angle_alpha   90.00
_cell.angle_beta   90.00
_cell.angle_gamma   90.00
#
_symmetry.space_group_name_H-M   'P 1'
#
loop_
_entity.id
_entity.type
_entity.pdbx_description
1 polymer ?
#
loop_
_entity_poly.entity_id
_entity_poly.type
_entity_poly.pdbx_seq_one_letter_code
_entity_poly.pdbx_strand_id
1 'polypeptide(L)'
;QAEAAKKDPTDDLLRSRAAVVWIGGKRIGDLMVGADAKLYFQLIDRTLSERIYSDPTSFPDDILWNASYIDKAARAKCNLVILVYKALVPWIFDPAKITVNGEPIDKRRVYSSLLAIPTGKIASDTEDVIAFGVPRALCKPGSKLVFGYGDYKDELIVPGKK
;
A
#
# COMPACT_ATOMS: atom_id res chain seq x y z
N GLN A 1 -4.56 32.73 12.65
CA GLN A 1 -5.47 31.68 13.12
C GLN A 1 -5.45 30.51 12.18
N ALA A 2 -4.83 29.45 12.63
CA ALA A 2 -4.94 28.21 11.88
C ALA A 2 -6.39 27.71 12.00
N GLU A 3 -7.15 27.82 10.96
CA GLU A 3 -8.36 27.03 10.84
C GLU A 3 -7.93 25.57 11.03
N ALA A 4 -8.54 24.89 12.00
CA ALA A 4 -8.42 23.45 12.10
C ALA A 4 -8.70 22.89 10.70
N ALA A 5 -7.69 22.32 10.06
CA ALA A 5 -7.83 21.73 8.75
C ALA A 5 -9.03 20.79 8.79
N LYS A 6 -10.08 21.09 8.03
CA LYS A 6 -11.19 20.16 7.83
C LYS A 6 -10.56 18.86 7.35
N LYS A 7 -10.76 17.79 8.10
CA LYS A 7 -10.35 16.47 7.64
C LYS A 7 -10.95 16.24 6.26
N ASP A 8 -10.09 16.10 5.28
CA ASP A 8 -10.52 15.72 3.94
C ASP A 8 -11.13 14.31 4.03
N PRO A 9 -12.41 14.12 3.64
CA PRO A 9 -13.01 12.78 3.61
C PRO A 9 -12.21 11.77 2.80
N THR A 10 -11.51 12.23 1.77
CA THR A 10 -10.63 11.39 0.95
C THR A 10 -9.46 10.86 1.76
N ASP A 11 -8.83 11.69 2.59
CA ASP A 11 -7.73 11.26 3.45
C ASP A 11 -8.18 10.20 4.45
N ASP A 12 -9.38 10.32 5.00
CA ASP A 12 -9.93 9.32 5.92
C ASP A 12 -10.20 7.99 5.21
N LEU A 13 -10.72 8.04 3.97
CA LEU A 13 -10.92 6.85 3.15
C LEU A 13 -9.60 6.13 2.88
N LEU A 14 -8.57 6.88 2.54
CA LEU A 14 -7.23 6.33 2.27
C LEU A 14 -6.63 5.70 3.51
N ARG A 15 -6.64 6.40 4.64
CA ARG A 15 -6.04 5.92 5.88
C ARG A 15 -6.73 4.68 6.43
N SER A 16 -8.06 4.61 6.34
CA SER A 16 -8.81 3.44 6.81
C SER A 16 -8.53 2.18 5.97
N ARG A 17 -7.89 2.34 4.82
CA ARG A 17 -7.53 1.27 3.88
C ARG A 17 -6.03 1.16 3.69
N ALA A 18 -5.26 1.55 4.68
CA ALA A 18 -3.80 1.57 4.58
C ALA A 18 -3.15 0.82 5.74
N ALA A 19 -1.99 0.25 5.46
CA ALA A 19 -1.10 -0.31 6.47
C ALA A 19 0.32 0.20 6.21
N VAL A 20 1.08 0.40 7.27
CA VAL A 20 2.45 0.90 7.18
C VAL A 20 3.38 -0.09 7.86
N VAL A 21 4.31 -0.64 7.10
CA VAL A 21 5.33 -1.55 7.60
C VAL A 21 6.66 -0.80 7.68
N TRP A 22 7.18 -0.67 8.87
CA TRP A 22 8.50 -0.10 9.12
C TRP A 22 9.54 -1.22 9.19
N ILE A 23 10.61 -1.07 8.46
CA ILE A 23 11.70 -2.05 8.42
C ILE A 23 12.79 -1.60 9.40
N GLY A 24 12.98 -2.39 10.46
CA GLY A 24 13.90 -2.01 11.52
C GLY A 24 13.37 -0.83 12.33
N GLY A 25 14.26 -0.20 13.08
CA GLY A 25 13.92 0.95 13.88
C GLY A 25 13.29 0.61 15.22
N LYS A 26 13.00 1.66 15.96
CA LYS A 26 12.41 1.57 17.30
C LYS A 26 11.36 2.65 17.46
N ARG A 27 10.19 2.25 17.96
CA ARG A 27 9.13 3.21 18.26
C ARG A 27 9.40 3.88 19.60
N ILE A 28 9.38 5.21 19.62
CA ILE A 28 9.48 6.02 20.83
C ILE A 28 8.27 6.95 20.82
N GLY A 29 7.27 6.65 21.67
CA GLY A 29 5.97 7.33 21.61
C GLY A 29 5.33 7.14 20.24
N ASP A 30 4.99 8.22 19.58
CA ASP A 30 4.40 8.20 18.23
C ASP A 30 5.46 8.25 17.12
N LEU A 31 6.73 8.28 17.46
CA LEU A 31 7.83 8.38 16.49
C LEU A 31 8.48 7.03 16.24
N MET A 32 8.81 6.78 14.98
CA MET A 32 9.66 5.68 14.57
C MET A 32 11.07 6.22 14.34
N VAL A 33 12.05 5.68 15.07
CA VAL A 33 13.45 6.15 15.02
C VAL A 33 14.34 5.04 14.50
N GLY A 34 15.21 5.38 13.55
CA GLY A 34 16.24 4.47 13.05
C GLY A 34 15.74 3.39 12.10
N ALA A 35 14.56 3.53 11.52
CA ALA A 35 14.07 2.58 10.53
C ALA A 35 14.89 2.67 9.23
N ASP A 36 15.10 1.52 8.59
CA ASP A 36 15.83 1.43 7.31
C ASP A 36 14.95 1.79 6.12
N ALA A 37 13.68 1.45 6.20
CA ALA A 37 12.71 1.68 5.13
C ALA A 37 11.29 1.76 5.68
N LYS A 38 10.41 2.35 4.88
CA LYS A 38 8.98 2.45 5.15
C LYS A 38 8.21 1.93 3.95
N LEU A 39 7.30 0.99 4.18
CA LEU A 39 6.41 0.43 3.17
C LEU A 39 4.98 0.83 3.49
N TYR A 40 4.36 1.58 2.60
CA TYR A 40 2.98 2.02 2.73
C TYR A 40 2.10 1.23 1.77
N PHE A 41 1.20 0.40 2.30
CA PHE A 41 0.28 -0.43 1.53
C PHE A 41 -1.09 0.22 1.49
N GLN A 42 -1.57 0.56 0.30
CA GLN A 42 -2.88 1.17 0.09
C GLN A 42 -3.80 0.19 -0.60
N LEU A 43 -4.81 -0.28 0.10
CA LEU A 43 -5.86 -1.12 -0.48
C LEU A 43 -6.84 -0.24 -1.26
N ILE A 44 -7.08 -0.60 -2.51
CA ILE A 44 -8.09 0.04 -3.35
C ILE A 44 -9.26 -0.93 -3.47
N ASP A 45 -10.19 -0.84 -2.54
CA ASP A 45 -11.42 -1.62 -2.58
C ASP A 45 -12.46 -0.96 -3.50
N ARG A 46 -13.65 -1.54 -3.57
CA ARG A 46 -14.71 -1.02 -4.44
C ARG A 46 -15.09 0.42 -4.10
N THR A 47 -15.26 0.71 -2.82
CA THR A 47 -15.62 2.07 -2.36
C THR A 47 -14.60 3.09 -2.83
N LEU A 48 -13.32 2.78 -2.64
CA LEU A 48 -12.24 3.68 -3.02
C LEU A 48 -12.11 3.78 -4.54
N SER A 49 -12.26 2.67 -5.28
CA SER A 49 -12.21 2.70 -6.75
C SER A 49 -13.34 3.54 -7.35
N GLU A 50 -14.54 3.44 -6.82
CA GLU A 50 -15.67 4.28 -7.25
C GLU A 50 -15.39 5.76 -7.02
N ARG A 51 -14.76 6.09 -5.89
CA ARG A 51 -14.40 7.47 -5.56
C ARG A 51 -13.30 8.00 -6.49
N ILE A 52 -12.32 7.18 -6.83
CA ILE A 52 -11.25 7.55 -7.77
C ILE A 52 -11.85 7.88 -9.13
N TYR A 53 -12.79 7.08 -9.62
CA TYR A 53 -13.42 7.34 -10.91
C TYR A 53 -14.33 8.57 -10.90
N SER A 54 -15.02 8.85 -9.78
CA SER A 54 -15.94 9.98 -9.69
C SER A 54 -15.25 11.30 -9.39
N ASP A 55 -14.12 11.27 -8.69
CA ASP A 55 -13.41 12.47 -8.25
C ASP A 55 -11.89 12.27 -8.24
N PRO A 56 -11.28 12.05 -9.43
CA PRO A 56 -9.85 11.72 -9.51
C PRO A 56 -8.95 12.82 -8.97
N THR A 57 -9.34 14.08 -9.06
CA THR A 57 -8.49 15.20 -8.62
C THR A 57 -8.25 15.26 -7.12
N SER A 58 -9.05 14.53 -6.34
CA SER A 58 -8.87 14.44 -4.88
C SER A 58 -7.80 13.43 -4.46
N PHE A 59 -7.19 12.73 -5.41
CA PHE A 59 -6.21 11.67 -5.12
C PHE A 59 -4.80 12.04 -5.53
N PRO A 60 -3.77 11.56 -4.78
CA PRO A 60 -2.38 11.81 -5.14
C PRO A 60 -1.98 11.07 -6.41
N ASP A 61 -0.89 11.52 -7.02
CA ASP A 61 -0.38 11.00 -8.29
C ASP A 61 -0.08 9.50 -8.24
N ASP A 62 0.45 9.00 -7.13
CA ASP A 62 0.77 7.57 -6.96
C ASP A 62 -0.45 6.69 -7.22
N ILE A 63 -1.62 7.14 -6.76
CA ILE A 63 -2.88 6.43 -6.97
C ILE A 63 -3.35 6.61 -8.40
N LEU A 64 -3.34 7.84 -8.91
CA LEU A 64 -3.85 8.12 -10.26
C LEU A 64 -3.05 7.41 -11.35
N TRP A 65 -1.73 7.37 -11.22
CA TRP A 65 -0.87 6.71 -12.21
C TRP A 65 -1.06 5.18 -12.22
N ASN A 66 -1.55 4.61 -11.13
CA ASN A 66 -1.80 3.16 -11.02
C ASN A 66 -3.29 2.80 -11.13
N ALA A 67 -4.17 3.78 -11.31
CA ALA A 67 -5.61 3.55 -11.37
C ALA A 67 -6.03 2.67 -12.55
N SER A 68 -5.27 2.68 -13.65
CA SER A 68 -5.52 1.82 -14.81
C SER A 68 -5.46 0.31 -14.47
N TYR A 69 -4.76 -0.05 -13.40
CA TYR A 69 -4.67 -1.44 -12.97
C TYR A 69 -5.88 -1.92 -12.17
N ILE A 70 -6.78 -1.01 -11.75
CA ILE A 70 -7.99 -1.36 -10.99
C ILE A 70 -8.85 -2.35 -11.77
N ASP A 71 -9.10 -2.08 -13.05
CA ASP A 71 -9.91 -2.96 -13.91
C ASP A 71 -9.21 -4.29 -14.16
N LYS A 72 -7.90 -4.27 -14.33
CA LYS A 72 -7.12 -5.49 -14.53
C LYS A 72 -7.18 -6.39 -13.30
N ALA A 73 -7.08 -5.81 -12.11
CA ALA A 73 -7.24 -6.53 -10.85
C ALA A 73 -8.67 -7.09 -10.72
N ALA A 74 -9.69 -6.29 -11.05
CA ALA A 74 -11.08 -6.70 -10.98
C ALA A 74 -11.38 -7.91 -11.87
N ARG A 75 -10.81 -7.95 -13.07
CA ARG A 75 -10.96 -9.10 -13.99
C ARG A 75 -10.35 -10.38 -13.42
N ALA A 76 -9.34 -10.26 -12.58
CA ALA A 76 -8.73 -11.38 -11.87
C ALA A 76 -9.38 -11.66 -10.50
N LYS A 77 -10.53 -11.02 -10.20
CA LYS A 77 -11.24 -11.12 -8.92
C LYS A 77 -10.36 -10.66 -7.74
N CYS A 78 -9.59 -9.62 -7.98
CA CYS A 78 -8.69 -9.03 -6.99
C CYS A 78 -9.05 -7.57 -6.73
N ASN A 79 -8.70 -7.09 -5.55
CA ASN A 79 -8.58 -5.67 -5.27
C ASN A 79 -7.13 -5.26 -5.52
N LEU A 80 -6.94 -4.04 -6.04
CA LEU A 80 -5.62 -3.49 -6.25
C LEU A 80 -5.02 -3.06 -4.92
N VAL A 81 -3.74 -3.33 -4.71
CA VAL A 81 -2.94 -2.74 -3.65
C VAL A 81 -1.80 -1.96 -4.29
N ILE A 82 -1.66 -0.72 -3.88
CA ILE A 82 -0.56 0.14 -4.31
C ILE A 82 0.40 0.24 -3.13
N LEU A 83 1.60 -0.30 -3.32
CA LEU A 83 2.68 -0.24 -2.34
C LEU A 83 3.64 0.87 -2.73
N VAL A 84 3.74 1.88 -1.87
CA VAL A 84 4.77 2.91 -1.97
C VAL A 84 5.86 2.56 -0.96
N TYR A 85 7.07 2.32 -1.43
CA TYR A 85 8.18 2.02 -0.53
C TYR A 85 9.25 3.09 -0.62
N LYS A 86 9.83 3.41 0.52
CA LYS A 86 10.87 4.43 0.66
C LYS A 86 12.04 3.90 1.47
N ALA A 87 13.24 3.96 0.91
CA ALA A 87 14.47 3.71 1.64
C ALA A 87 14.84 4.95 2.46
N LEU A 88 15.04 4.80 3.76
CA LEU A 88 15.46 5.91 4.64
C LEU A 88 16.98 5.96 4.76
N VAL A 89 17.63 4.84 4.55
CA VAL A 89 19.07 4.67 4.44
C VAL A 89 19.34 3.77 3.24
N PRO A 90 20.58 3.60 2.76
CA PRO A 90 20.86 2.60 1.73
C PRO A 90 20.33 1.23 2.18
N TRP A 91 19.48 0.62 1.37
CA TRP A 91 18.70 -0.54 1.78
C TRP A 91 18.59 -1.54 0.63
N ILE A 92 18.58 -2.83 0.97
CA ILE A 92 18.39 -3.89 -0.02
C ILE A 92 16.92 -4.23 -0.09
N PHE A 93 16.30 -3.96 -1.25
CA PHE A 93 14.91 -4.29 -1.50
C PHE A 93 14.77 -5.62 -2.22
N ASP A 94 13.97 -6.51 -1.64
CA ASP A 94 13.64 -7.81 -2.22
C ASP A 94 12.13 -7.98 -2.29
N PRO A 95 11.52 -7.86 -3.48
CA PRO A 95 10.06 -8.01 -3.63
C PRO A 95 9.54 -9.38 -3.20
N ALA A 96 10.38 -10.42 -3.18
CA ALA A 96 9.98 -11.75 -2.74
C ALA A 96 9.65 -11.81 -1.25
N LYS A 97 10.07 -10.81 -0.47
CA LYS A 97 9.77 -10.72 0.96
C LYS A 97 8.42 -10.09 1.26
N ILE A 98 7.74 -9.51 0.25
CA ILE A 98 6.42 -8.91 0.44
C ILE A 98 5.40 -10.02 0.60
N THR A 99 4.61 -9.96 1.68
CA THR A 99 3.58 -10.95 2.00
C THR A 99 2.24 -10.31 2.25
N VAL A 100 1.19 -11.09 1.98
CA VAL A 100 -0.19 -10.78 2.37
C VAL A 100 -0.71 -12.00 3.12
N ASN A 101 -1.11 -11.81 4.36
CA ASN A 101 -1.54 -12.91 5.25
C ASN A 101 -0.52 -14.05 5.33
N GLY A 102 0.76 -13.69 5.33
CA GLY A 102 1.87 -14.66 5.43
C GLY A 102 2.28 -15.31 4.12
N GLU A 103 1.55 -15.09 3.03
CA GLU A 103 1.85 -15.66 1.72
C GLU A 103 2.57 -14.64 0.83
N PRO A 104 3.63 -15.03 0.11
CA PRO A 104 4.27 -14.16 -0.87
C PRO A 104 3.26 -13.67 -1.91
N ILE A 105 3.45 -12.44 -2.39
CA ILE A 105 2.60 -11.92 -3.46
C ILE A 105 2.79 -12.78 -4.73
N ASP A 106 1.68 -13.02 -5.43
CA ASP A 106 1.70 -13.79 -6.67
C ASP A 106 2.25 -12.92 -7.80
N LYS A 107 3.34 -13.37 -8.41
CA LYS A 107 3.99 -12.65 -9.53
C LYS A 107 3.03 -12.38 -10.69
N ARG A 108 2.06 -13.27 -10.91
CA ARG A 108 1.05 -13.10 -11.97
C ARG A 108 0.07 -11.96 -11.68
N ARG A 109 0.02 -11.51 -10.43
CA ARG A 109 -0.84 -10.41 -9.96
C ARG A 109 -0.06 -9.13 -9.68
N VAL A 110 1.20 -9.08 -10.07
CA VAL A 110 1.99 -7.84 -10.05
C VAL A 110 1.79 -7.17 -11.40
N TYR A 111 1.19 -5.99 -11.36
CA TYR A 111 0.79 -5.26 -12.57
C TYR A 111 1.84 -4.25 -13.02
N SER A 112 2.66 -3.77 -12.10
CA SER A 112 3.84 -3.00 -12.45
C SER A 112 4.87 -3.90 -13.12
N SER A 113 5.67 -3.34 -14.05
CA SER A 113 6.72 -4.13 -14.67
C SER A 113 7.75 -4.59 -13.65
N LEU A 114 7.90 -5.90 -13.50
CA LEU A 114 8.92 -6.48 -12.62
C LEU A 114 10.35 -6.10 -13.05
N LEU A 115 10.55 -5.84 -14.34
CA LEU A 115 11.83 -5.41 -14.88
C LEU A 115 12.17 -3.97 -14.49
N ALA A 116 11.16 -3.17 -14.21
CA ALA A 116 11.31 -1.78 -13.78
C ALA A 116 11.44 -1.64 -12.25
N ILE A 117 11.19 -2.71 -11.49
CA ILE A 117 11.32 -2.69 -10.05
C ILE A 117 12.81 -2.80 -9.71
N PRO A 118 13.41 -1.78 -9.07
CA PRO A 118 14.79 -1.89 -8.64
C PRO A 118 14.90 -3.00 -7.60
N THR A 119 15.75 -3.98 -7.88
CA THR A 119 16.10 -5.03 -6.94
C THR A 119 17.53 -4.81 -6.46
N GLY A 120 17.80 -5.28 -5.26
CA GLY A 120 19.11 -5.08 -4.66
C GLY A 120 19.19 -3.76 -3.90
N LYS A 121 20.38 -3.18 -3.85
CA LYS A 121 20.67 -2.02 -3.02
C LYS A 121 20.11 -0.73 -3.66
N ILE A 122 19.25 -0.05 -2.93
CA ILE A 122 18.71 1.25 -3.32
C ILE A 122 19.26 2.33 -2.39
N ALA A 123 19.42 3.53 -2.94
CA ALA A 123 19.99 4.67 -2.21
C ALA A 123 18.99 5.25 -1.19
N SER A 124 19.52 5.94 -0.18
CA SER A 124 18.70 6.70 0.77
C SER A 124 17.74 7.63 0.03
N ASP A 125 16.54 7.79 0.59
CA ASP A 125 15.48 8.66 0.09
C ASP A 125 14.91 8.24 -1.28
N THR A 126 15.28 7.08 -1.80
CA THR A 126 14.64 6.51 -2.99
C THR A 126 13.22 6.07 -2.64
N GLU A 127 12.26 6.53 -3.41
CA GLU A 127 10.85 6.16 -3.29
C GLU A 127 10.35 5.60 -4.61
N ASP A 128 9.61 4.50 -4.56
CA ASP A 128 9.05 3.88 -5.76
C ASP A 128 7.74 3.17 -5.43
N VAL A 129 7.06 2.67 -6.46
CA VAL A 129 5.70 2.13 -6.35
C VAL A 129 5.60 0.78 -7.03
N ILE A 130 4.91 -0.16 -6.38
CA ILE A 130 4.51 -1.45 -6.94
C ILE A 130 3.00 -1.58 -6.83
N ALA A 131 2.34 -1.99 -7.90
CA ALA A 131 0.92 -2.30 -7.90
C ALA A 131 0.71 -3.80 -8.07
N PHE A 132 -0.08 -4.39 -7.18
CA PHE A 132 -0.39 -5.83 -7.25
C PHE A 132 -1.83 -6.11 -6.81
N GLY A 133 -2.33 -7.29 -7.15
CA GLY A 133 -3.68 -7.72 -6.80
C GLY A 133 -3.71 -8.61 -5.57
N VAL A 134 -4.73 -8.39 -4.73
CA VAL A 134 -5.05 -9.25 -3.59
C VAL A 134 -6.43 -9.85 -3.83
N PRO A 135 -6.60 -11.18 -3.69
CA PRO A 135 -7.89 -11.81 -3.92
C PRO A 135 -9.00 -11.15 -3.09
N ARG A 136 -10.13 -10.87 -3.74
CA ARG A 136 -11.30 -10.27 -3.07
C ARG A 136 -11.82 -11.15 -1.93
N ALA A 137 -11.60 -12.46 -2.01
CA ALA A 137 -11.97 -13.38 -0.95
C ALA A 137 -11.30 -13.06 0.38
N LEU A 138 -10.12 -12.44 0.36
CA LEU A 138 -9.40 -12.00 1.55
C LEU A 138 -9.87 -10.62 2.04
N CYS A 139 -10.63 -9.89 1.23
CA CYS A 139 -11.00 -8.49 1.49
C CYS A 139 -12.46 -8.36 1.92
N LYS A 140 -13.03 -9.37 2.57
CA LYS A 140 -14.39 -9.25 3.11
C LYS A 140 -14.44 -8.22 4.22
N PRO A 141 -15.53 -7.43 4.30
CA PRO A 141 -15.68 -6.45 5.39
C PRO A 141 -15.45 -7.08 6.75
N GLY A 142 -14.65 -6.43 7.58
CA GLY A 142 -14.26 -6.92 8.89
C GLY A 142 -13.09 -7.90 8.91
N SER A 143 -12.64 -8.37 7.75
CA SER A 143 -11.48 -9.26 7.66
C SER A 143 -10.19 -8.50 7.95
N LYS A 144 -9.23 -9.22 8.49
CA LYS A 144 -7.88 -8.70 8.74
C LYS A 144 -6.99 -9.03 7.55
N LEU A 145 -6.37 -8.01 6.98
CA LEU A 145 -5.27 -8.17 6.03
C LEU A 145 -3.96 -7.85 6.75
N VAL A 146 -3.02 -8.78 6.73
CA VAL A 146 -1.70 -8.58 7.30
C VAL A 146 -0.71 -8.42 6.17
N PHE A 147 -0.18 -7.21 6.03
CA PHE A 147 0.88 -6.92 5.08
C PHE A 147 2.22 -7.08 5.77
N GLY A 148 3.17 -7.68 5.09
CA GLY A 148 4.48 -7.95 5.66
C GLY A 148 5.62 -7.78 4.69
N TYR A 149 6.80 -7.65 5.26
CA TYR A 149 8.08 -7.70 4.56
C TYR A 149 9.07 -8.40 5.47
N GLY A 150 9.40 -9.65 5.12
CA GLY A 150 10.18 -10.49 6.03
C GLY A 150 9.46 -10.67 7.36
N ASP A 151 10.11 -10.35 8.46
CA ASP A 151 9.55 -10.49 9.81
C ASP A 151 8.73 -9.27 10.28
N TYR A 152 8.70 -8.20 9.49
CA TYR A 152 7.99 -6.97 9.80
C TYR A 152 6.58 -7.00 9.23
N LYS A 153 5.60 -6.57 10.00
CA LYS A 153 4.18 -6.65 9.62
C LYS A 153 3.40 -5.45 10.13
N ASP A 154 2.31 -5.16 9.45
CA ASP A 154 1.24 -4.31 9.94
C ASP A 154 -0.10 -4.85 9.42
N GLU A 155 -1.17 -4.55 10.11
CA GLU A 155 -2.47 -5.08 9.78
C GLU A 155 -3.48 -3.99 9.45
N LEU A 156 -4.42 -4.36 8.60
CA LEU A 156 -5.52 -3.54 8.15
C LEU A 156 -6.80 -4.31 8.35
N ILE A 157 -7.78 -3.70 9.00
CA ILE A 157 -9.15 -4.24 9.06
C ILE A 157 -9.91 -3.69 7.87
N VAL A 158 -10.39 -4.57 7.00
CA VAL A 158 -11.12 -4.17 5.80
C VAL A 158 -12.41 -3.46 6.21
N PRO A 159 -12.62 -2.21 5.76
CA PRO A 159 -13.82 -1.46 6.14
C PRO A 159 -15.09 -2.12 5.64
N GLY A 160 -16.15 -1.99 6.42
CA GLY A 160 -17.48 -2.43 6.02
C GLY A 160 -18.10 -1.49 5.00
N LYS A 161 -19.10 -2.00 4.28
CA LYS A 161 -19.95 -1.16 3.43
C LYS A 161 -20.75 -0.18 4.29
N LYS A 162 -20.64 1.05 3.94
CA LYS A 162 -21.64 2.06 4.35
C LYS A 162 -22.36 2.54 3.13
#